data_5b7a1e0d1be34c61235268d3d6ea5487
#
_entry.id   5b7a1e0d1be34c61235268d3d6ea5487
#
_cell.length_a   1.000
_cell.length_b   1.000
_cell.length_c   1.000
_cell.angle_alpha   90.00
_cell.angle_beta   90.00
_cell.angle_gamma   90.00
#
_symmetry.space_group_name_H-M   'P 1'
#
loop_
_entity.id
_entity.type
_entity.pdbx_description
1 polymer ?
#
loop_
_entity_poly.entity_id
_entity_poly.type
_entity_poly.pdbx_seq_one_letter_code
_entity_poly.pdbx_strand_id
1 'polypeptide(L)'
;LNKIIILIALSLFSSSIWAGTSAHALSQQGYTQTRYPIVLVHGLFGFDTLAGMDYFHGIPQSLTRDGAQVYVAQVSATNSSERRGEQLLAQVESLLAVTGAKKVNLIGHSHGGPTIRYVASVRPDLVASVTSIGGVHKGSAVADLVRGVIPSGSVSEQVA
;
A
#
# COMPACT_ATOMS: atom_id res chain seq x y z
N LEU A 1 34.85 -54.03 58.09
CA LEU A 1 34.52 -54.13 56.64
C LEU A 1 33.30 -53.31 56.35
N ASN A 2 33.51 -52.02 56.06
CA ASN A 2 32.44 -51.06 55.82
C ASN A 2 32.13 -50.98 54.33
N LYS A 3 30.90 -51.27 53.96
CA LYS A 3 30.37 -51.01 52.60
C LYS A 3 29.80 -49.63 52.58
N ILE A 4 30.40 -48.71 51.78
CA ILE A 4 29.88 -47.38 51.48
C ILE A 4 28.91 -47.52 50.29
N ILE A 5 27.67 -47.26 50.53
CA ILE A 5 26.62 -47.14 49.47
C ILE A 5 26.61 -45.69 49.00
N ILE A 6 27.03 -45.44 47.77
CA ILE A 6 26.94 -44.16 47.14
C ILE A 6 25.58 -44.11 46.46
N LEU A 7 24.67 -43.25 46.98
CA LEU A 7 23.40 -42.89 46.36
C LEU A 7 23.66 -41.77 45.31
N ILE A 8 23.58 -42.13 44.04
CA ILE A 8 23.56 -41.14 42.97
C ILE A 8 22.12 -40.63 42.81
N ALA A 9 21.88 -39.43 43.29
CA ALA A 9 20.60 -38.72 43.02
C ALA A 9 20.63 -38.19 41.58
N LEU A 10 19.85 -38.84 40.71
CA LEU A 10 19.63 -38.41 39.34
C LEU A 10 18.58 -37.27 39.35
N SER A 11 19.04 -36.01 39.36
CA SER A 11 18.18 -34.87 39.21
C SER A 11 17.72 -34.75 37.76
N LEU A 12 16.47 -35.15 37.51
CA LEU A 12 15.77 -34.88 36.26
C LEU A 12 15.46 -33.39 36.16
N PHE A 13 16.29 -32.62 35.48
CA PHE A 13 15.98 -31.29 35.06
C PHE A 13 14.92 -31.38 33.93
N SER A 14 13.67 -31.18 34.28
CA SER A 14 12.59 -30.93 33.31
C SER A 14 12.79 -29.56 32.69
N SER A 15 13.49 -29.50 31.57
CA SER A 15 13.51 -28.31 30.70
C SER A 15 12.15 -28.18 30.04
N SER A 16 11.28 -27.38 30.64
CA SER A 16 10.06 -26.90 30.01
C SER A 16 10.46 -25.97 28.84
N ILE A 17 10.53 -26.51 27.64
CA ILE A 17 10.74 -25.75 26.45
C ILE A 17 9.45 -24.93 26.22
N TRP A 18 9.54 -23.65 26.49
CA TRP A 18 8.53 -22.67 26.11
C TRP A 18 8.53 -22.53 24.58
N ALA A 19 7.81 -23.42 23.90
CA ALA A 19 7.64 -23.39 22.45
C ALA A 19 6.50 -22.46 21.99
N GLY A 20 5.96 -21.62 22.88
CA GLY A 20 4.74 -20.87 22.61
C GLY A 20 4.91 -19.50 21.96
N THR A 21 6.10 -18.88 22.03
CA THR A 21 6.27 -17.48 21.58
C THR A 21 6.85 -17.34 20.17
N SER A 22 7.55 -18.34 19.68
CA SER A 22 8.22 -18.25 18.37
C SER A 22 7.28 -18.51 17.18
N ALA A 23 6.26 -19.35 17.35
CA ALA A 23 5.33 -19.67 16.27
C ALA A 23 4.39 -18.50 15.91
N HIS A 24 3.99 -17.68 16.91
CA HIS A 24 3.12 -16.52 16.67
C HIS A 24 3.89 -15.34 16.07
N ALA A 25 5.15 -15.15 16.43
CA ALA A 25 6.01 -14.14 15.82
C ALA A 25 6.40 -14.49 14.38
N LEU A 26 6.58 -15.78 14.06
CA LEU A 26 6.87 -16.24 12.70
C LEU A 26 5.63 -16.20 11.79
N SER A 27 4.40 -16.28 12.33
CA SER A 27 3.17 -16.18 11.54
C SER A 27 2.81 -14.74 11.17
N GLN A 28 3.39 -13.72 11.82
CA GLN A 28 3.20 -12.31 11.48
C GLN A 28 4.22 -11.80 10.45
N GLN A 29 5.40 -12.41 10.37
CA GLN A 29 6.34 -12.10 9.30
C GLN A 29 5.78 -12.60 7.96
N GLY A 30 5.45 -11.65 7.06
CA GLY A 30 4.89 -11.94 5.76
C GLY A 30 3.36 -11.86 5.68
N TYR A 31 2.66 -11.41 6.75
CA TYR A 31 1.20 -11.27 6.75
C TYR A 31 0.69 -10.36 5.63
N THR A 32 1.42 -9.29 5.31
CA THR A 32 1.10 -8.36 4.22
C THR A 32 1.89 -8.66 2.94
N GLN A 33 2.70 -9.70 2.92
CA GLN A 33 3.48 -10.07 1.74
C GLN A 33 2.56 -10.41 0.57
N THR A 34 2.78 -9.75 -0.56
CA THR A 34 2.07 -10.00 -1.80
C THR A 34 3.05 -10.41 -2.91
N ARG A 35 2.55 -11.17 -3.89
CA ARG A 35 3.36 -11.59 -5.04
C ARG A 35 3.88 -10.41 -5.85
N TYR A 36 3.14 -9.32 -5.90
CA TYR A 36 3.44 -8.13 -6.68
C TYR A 36 3.47 -6.89 -5.79
N PRO A 37 4.26 -5.87 -6.12
CA PRO A 37 4.29 -4.62 -5.37
C PRO A 37 2.91 -3.98 -5.22
N ILE A 38 2.69 -3.31 -4.11
CA ILE A 38 1.51 -2.49 -3.84
C ILE A 38 1.84 -1.05 -4.21
N VAL A 39 0.96 -0.41 -4.99
CA VAL A 39 1.06 1.02 -5.32
C VAL A 39 -0.14 1.73 -4.72
N LEU A 40 0.10 2.66 -3.80
CA LEU A 40 -0.90 3.49 -3.14
C LEU A 40 -1.09 4.79 -3.93
N VAL A 41 -2.34 5.16 -4.20
CA VAL A 41 -2.69 6.33 -5.01
C VAL A 41 -3.65 7.24 -4.25
N HIS A 42 -3.21 8.45 -3.96
CA HIS A 42 -3.96 9.45 -3.18
C HIS A 42 -5.17 10.05 -3.92
N GLY A 43 -6.06 10.69 -3.17
CA GLY A 43 -7.25 11.36 -3.67
C GLY A 43 -7.00 12.80 -4.17
N LEU A 44 -8.11 13.55 -4.28
CA LEU A 44 -8.10 14.97 -4.62
C LEU A 44 -7.38 15.76 -3.52
N PHE A 45 -6.64 16.80 -3.92
CA PHE A 45 -5.74 17.57 -3.04
C PHE A 45 -4.73 16.70 -2.28
N GLY A 46 -4.52 15.47 -2.74
CA GLY A 46 -3.55 14.58 -2.16
C GLY A 46 -2.12 15.02 -2.48
N PHE A 47 -1.22 14.57 -1.65
CA PHE A 47 0.20 14.85 -1.71
C PHE A 47 0.93 13.60 -1.21
N ASP A 48 2.18 13.44 -1.53
CA ASP A 48 3.03 12.46 -0.86
C ASP A 48 3.37 12.94 0.55
N THR A 49 3.86 14.20 0.65
CA THR A 49 4.18 14.85 1.93
C THR A 49 3.79 16.33 1.88
N LEU A 50 3.00 16.79 2.84
CA LEU A 50 2.66 18.20 3.04
C LEU A 50 2.93 18.61 4.49
N ALA A 51 3.76 19.63 4.68
CA ALA A 51 4.14 20.13 6.00
C ALA A 51 4.67 19.02 6.95
N GLY A 52 5.40 18.03 6.39
CA GLY A 52 5.93 16.89 7.13
C GLY A 52 4.92 15.78 7.46
N MET A 53 3.72 15.83 6.90
CA MET A 53 2.71 14.78 7.03
C MET A 53 2.51 14.07 5.69
N ASP A 54 2.58 12.74 5.71
CA ASP A 54 2.32 11.91 4.56
C ASP A 54 0.83 11.67 4.40
N TYR A 55 0.30 11.67 3.17
CA TYR A 55 -1.10 11.35 2.89
C TYR A 55 -1.50 9.97 3.44
N PHE A 56 -0.65 8.97 3.25
CA PHE A 56 -0.84 7.62 3.77
C PHE A 56 -0.06 7.39 5.08
N HIS A 57 -0.13 8.34 6.02
CA HIS A 57 0.63 8.29 7.26
C HIS A 57 0.58 6.92 7.96
N GLY A 58 1.76 6.33 8.20
CA GLY A 58 1.93 5.05 8.88
C GLY A 58 1.52 3.79 8.09
N ILE A 59 0.78 3.93 6.96
CA ILE A 59 0.29 2.78 6.18
C ILE A 59 1.43 2.08 5.43
N PRO A 60 2.29 2.77 4.65
CA PRO A 60 3.41 2.12 3.97
C PRO A 60 4.33 1.39 4.94
N GLN A 61 4.66 2.03 6.06
CA GLN A 61 5.55 1.48 7.09
C GLN A 61 4.96 0.21 7.72
N SER A 62 3.66 0.24 8.06
CA SER A 62 2.99 -0.94 8.63
C SER A 62 2.96 -2.11 7.65
N LEU A 63 2.62 -1.87 6.39
CA LEU A 63 2.58 -2.92 5.37
C LEU A 63 3.98 -3.48 5.08
N THR A 64 4.99 -2.60 4.98
CA THR A 64 6.37 -3.01 4.68
C THR A 64 6.98 -3.81 5.83
N ARG A 65 6.71 -3.44 7.09
CA ARG A 65 7.18 -4.19 8.26
C ARG A 65 6.76 -5.65 8.23
N ASP A 66 5.57 -5.92 7.70
CA ASP A 66 4.99 -7.26 7.65
C ASP A 66 5.18 -7.93 6.26
N GLY A 67 6.10 -7.43 5.43
CA GLY A 67 6.62 -8.10 4.24
C GLY A 67 6.14 -7.58 2.89
N ALA A 68 5.26 -6.57 2.83
CA ALA A 68 4.83 -5.99 1.56
C ALA A 68 5.92 -5.10 0.93
N GLN A 69 5.99 -5.08 -0.39
CA GLN A 69 6.69 -4.04 -1.14
C GLN A 69 5.69 -2.94 -1.49
N VAL A 70 5.85 -1.75 -0.90
CA VAL A 70 4.86 -0.67 -0.99
C VAL A 70 5.49 0.58 -1.60
N TYR A 71 4.81 1.17 -2.56
CA TYR A 71 5.17 2.41 -3.23
C TYR A 71 4.01 3.39 -3.17
N VAL A 72 4.28 4.66 -2.97
CA VAL A 72 3.29 5.73 -2.99
C VAL A 72 3.46 6.51 -4.29
N ALA A 73 2.41 6.53 -5.11
CA ALA A 73 2.44 7.25 -6.38
C ALA A 73 2.28 8.75 -6.17
N GLN A 74 3.01 9.52 -6.98
CA GLN A 74 2.94 10.98 -7.02
C GLN A 74 2.21 11.40 -8.30
N VAL A 75 0.94 11.71 -8.18
CA VAL A 75 0.11 12.21 -9.28
C VAL A 75 -0.42 13.60 -8.96
N SER A 76 -0.86 14.35 -9.97
CA SER A 76 -1.41 15.71 -9.77
C SER A 76 -2.50 15.73 -8.71
N ALA A 77 -2.48 16.72 -7.83
CA ALA A 77 -3.44 16.86 -6.74
C ALA A 77 -4.88 17.11 -7.24
N THR A 78 -5.04 17.79 -8.38
CA THR A 78 -6.32 18.35 -8.84
C THR A 78 -6.68 18.03 -10.30
N ASN A 79 -5.84 17.33 -11.05
CA ASN A 79 -6.09 17.02 -12.46
C ASN A 79 -7.18 15.95 -12.66
N SER A 80 -7.65 15.80 -13.91
CA SER A 80 -8.63 14.79 -14.29
C SER A 80 -8.13 13.35 -14.04
N SER A 81 -9.05 12.40 -13.94
CA SER A 81 -8.74 10.99 -13.73
C SER A 81 -7.84 10.41 -14.83
N GLU A 82 -8.03 10.85 -16.09
CA GLU A 82 -7.25 10.43 -17.23
C GLU A 82 -5.80 10.92 -17.11
N ARG A 83 -5.62 12.21 -16.83
CA ARG A 83 -4.29 12.81 -16.69
C ARG A 83 -3.50 12.22 -15.54
N ARG A 84 -4.18 12.04 -14.40
CA ARG A 84 -3.60 11.34 -13.23
C ARG A 84 -3.30 9.87 -13.57
N GLY A 85 -4.17 9.24 -14.35
CA GLY A 85 -3.99 7.86 -14.84
C GLY A 85 -2.75 7.70 -15.70
N GLU A 86 -2.50 8.62 -16.63
CA GLU A 86 -1.27 8.62 -17.45
C GLU A 86 0.00 8.82 -16.59
N GLN A 87 -0.06 9.74 -15.63
CA GLN A 87 1.05 9.94 -14.69
C GLN A 87 1.33 8.68 -13.85
N LEU A 88 0.27 8.02 -13.38
CA LEU A 88 0.38 6.77 -12.65
C LEU A 88 0.94 5.65 -13.52
N LEU A 89 0.47 5.54 -14.76
CA LEU A 89 0.93 4.52 -15.69
C LEU A 89 2.45 4.61 -15.93
N ALA A 90 2.97 5.80 -16.17
CA ALA A 90 4.40 6.02 -16.34
C ALA A 90 5.21 5.58 -15.10
N GLN A 91 4.69 5.82 -13.89
CA GLN A 91 5.35 5.39 -12.65
C GLN A 91 5.26 3.87 -12.47
N VAL A 92 4.14 3.24 -12.82
CA VAL A 92 3.97 1.79 -12.79
C VAL A 92 4.96 1.12 -13.75
N GLU A 93 5.07 1.60 -14.99
CA GLU A 93 6.03 1.07 -15.95
C GLU A 93 7.48 1.19 -15.47
N SER A 94 7.85 2.34 -14.91
CA SER A 94 9.16 2.57 -14.30
C SER A 94 9.42 1.63 -13.11
N LEU A 95 8.42 1.45 -12.25
CA LEU A 95 8.51 0.56 -11.08
C LEU A 95 8.72 -0.89 -11.52
N LEU A 96 7.97 -1.35 -12.51
CA LEU A 96 8.10 -2.71 -13.05
C LEU A 96 9.48 -2.94 -13.69
N ALA A 97 10.01 -1.94 -14.40
CA ALA A 97 11.34 -2.00 -14.98
C ALA A 97 12.45 -2.11 -13.92
N VAL A 98 12.34 -1.35 -12.82
CA VAL A 98 13.34 -1.36 -11.74
C VAL A 98 13.24 -2.60 -10.86
N THR A 99 12.02 -3.07 -10.57
CA THR A 99 11.81 -4.20 -9.65
C THR A 99 11.86 -5.57 -10.34
N GLY A 100 11.72 -5.61 -11.67
CA GLY A 100 11.56 -6.86 -12.43
C GLY A 100 10.19 -7.54 -12.19
N ALA A 101 9.29 -6.93 -11.45
CA ALA A 101 7.94 -7.44 -11.23
C ALA A 101 7.15 -7.41 -12.55
N LYS A 102 6.22 -8.37 -12.72
CA LYS A 102 5.39 -8.46 -13.94
C LYS A 102 4.14 -7.60 -13.85
N LYS A 103 3.63 -7.37 -12.66
CA LYS A 103 2.38 -6.65 -12.37
C LYS A 103 2.49 -5.87 -11.08
N VAL A 104 1.49 -5.02 -10.81
CA VAL A 104 1.30 -4.32 -9.54
C VAL A 104 -0.10 -4.56 -8.96
N ASN A 105 -0.23 -4.40 -7.64
CA ASN A 105 -1.52 -4.27 -6.96
C ASN A 105 -1.78 -2.77 -6.75
N LEU A 106 -2.86 -2.24 -7.32
CA LEU A 106 -3.21 -0.83 -7.22
C LEU A 106 -4.24 -0.62 -6.11
N ILE A 107 -3.96 0.28 -5.18
CA ILE A 107 -4.89 0.70 -4.12
C ILE A 107 -5.09 2.21 -4.22
N GLY A 108 -6.29 2.65 -4.54
CA GLY A 108 -6.63 4.07 -4.70
C GLY A 108 -7.63 4.53 -3.65
N HIS A 109 -7.34 5.64 -2.98
CA HIS A 109 -8.26 6.28 -2.05
C HIS A 109 -8.96 7.48 -2.72
N SER A 110 -10.28 7.62 -2.51
CA SER A 110 -11.07 8.74 -3.02
C SER A 110 -10.94 8.89 -4.55
N HIS A 111 -10.47 10.02 -5.08
CA HIS A 111 -10.18 10.24 -6.50
C HIS A 111 -9.06 9.31 -7.04
N GLY A 112 -8.25 8.71 -6.17
CA GLY A 112 -7.33 7.64 -6.54
C GLY A 112 -8.04 6.41 -7.10
N GLY A 113 -9.30 6.16 -6.70
CA GLY A 113 -10.13 5.06 -7.24
C GLY A 113 -10.32 5.14 -8.76
N PRO A 114 -10.90 6.20 -9.32
CA PRO A 114 -10.97 6.44 -10.78
C PRO A 114 -9.59 6.42 -11.45
N THR A 115 -8.56 6.99 -10.82
CA THR A 115 -7.19 7.01 -11.34
C THR A 115 -6.63 5.60 -11.58
N ILE A 116 -6.74 4.70 -10.59
CA ILE A 116 -6.24 3.31 -10.74
C ILE A 116 -7.09 2.50 -11.75
N ARG A 117 -8.39 2.78 -11.85
CA ARG A 117 -9.25 2.16 -12.85
C ARG A 117 -8.84 2.53 -14.28
N TYR A 118 -8.41 3.76 -14.50
CA TYR A 118 -7.87 4.18 -15.80
C TYR A 118 -6.70 3.28 -16.20
N VAL A 119 -5.69 3.14 -15.33
CA VAL A 119 -4.53 2.28 -15.62
C VAL A 119 -4.94 0.84 -15.90
N ALA A 120 -5.85 0.28 -15.08
CA ALA A 120 -6.37 -1.07 -15.29
C ALA A 120 -7.15 -1.25 -16.59
N SER A 121 -7.75 -0.18 -17.12
CA SER A 121 -8.48 -0.20 -18.40
C SER A 121 -7.55 -0.17 -19.60
N VAL A 122 -6.49 0.68 -19.55
CA VAL A 122 -5.59 0.87 -20.69
C VAL A 122 -4.45 -0.12 -20.70
N ARG A 123 -4.01 -0.61 -19.54
CA ARG A 123 -2.90 -1.59 -19.40
C ARG A 123 -3.25 -2.71 -18.39
N PRO A 124 -4.28 -3.52 -18.67
CA PRO A 124 -4.68 -4.63 -17.79
C PRO A 124 -3.58 -5.69 -17.62
N ASP A 125 -2.67 -5.77 -18.58
CA ASP A 125 -1.51 -6.66 -18.54
C ASP A 125 -0.54 -6.34 -17.39
N LEU A 126 -0.46 -5.08 -16.93
CA LEU A 126 0.42 -4.64 -15.85
C LEU A 126 -0.25 -4.70 -14.47
N VAL A 127 -1.54 -4.95 -14.38
CA VAL A 127 -2.30 -4.88 -13.13
C VAL A 127 -2.72 -6.28 -12.67
N ALA A 128 -2.43 -6.59 -11.41
CA ALA A 128 -2.81 -7.83 -10.76
C ALA A 128 -4.14 -7.70 -10.00
N SER A 129 -4.32 -6.55 -9.31
CA SER A 129 -5.54 -6.24 -8.59
C SER A 129 -5.79 -4.74 -8.51
N VAL A 130 -7.06 -4.38 -8.35
CA VAL A 130 -7.52 -3.00 -8.17
C VAL A 130 -8.39 -2.93 -6.92
N THR A 131 -7.98 -2.14 -5.94
CA THR A 131 -8.73 -1.91 -4.70
C THR A 131 -9.03 -0.43 -4.56
N SER A 132 -10.31 -0.09 -4.50
CA SER A 132 -10.77 1.30 -4.32
C SER A 132 -11.34 1.50 -2.91
N ILE A 133 -10.79 2.45 -2.19
CA ILE A 133 -11.20 2.82 -0.83
C ILE A 133 -11.92 4.18 -0.93
N GLY A 134 -13.23 4.21 -0.68
CA GLY A 134 -14.03 5.44 -0.76
C GLY A 134 -13.97 6.12 -2.15
N GLY A 135 -13.80 5.36 -3.24
CA GLY A 135 -13.61 5.89 -4.58
C GLY A 135 -14.85 6.56 -5.17
N VAL A 136 -14.67 7.70 -5.83
CA VAL A 136 -15.74 8.54 -6.40
C VAL A 136 -16.13 8.10 -7.82
N HIS A 137 -16.46 6.82 -7.99
CA HIS A 137 -16.71 6.20 -9.31
C HIS A 137 -17.94 6.71 -10.06
N LYS A 138 -18.84 7.41 -9.38
CA LYS A 138 -20.05 8.02 -9.95
C LYS A 138 -20.05 9.55 -9.91
N GLY A 139 -18.85 10.15 -9.76
CA GLY A 139 -18.72 11.58 -9.55
C GLY A 139 -18.85 11.97 -8.08
N SER A 140 -18.91 13.25 -7.81
CA SER A 140 -19.00 13.84 -6.48
C SER A 140 -19.76 15.16 -6.55
N ALA A 141 -20.82 15.30 -5.73
CA ALA A 141 -21.55 16.56 -5.62
C ALA A 141 -20.65 17.74 -5.18
N VAL A 142 -19.59 17.47 -4.42
CA VAL A 142 -18.60 18.50 -4.07
C VAL A 142 -17.80 18.93 -5.29
N ALA A 143 -17.39 18.01 -6.16
CA ALA A 143 -16.70 18.35 -7.40
C ALA A 143 -17.60 19.15 -8.34
N ASP A 144 -18.89 18.79 -8.45
CA ASP A 144 -19.87 19.52 -9.25
C ASP A 144 -20.08 20.95 -8.72
N LEU A 145 -20.14 21.12 -7.40
CA LEU A 145 -20.24 22.44 -6.77
C LEU A 145 -19.00 23.28 -7.06
N VAL A 146 -17.80 22.73 -6.86
CA VAL A 146 -16.53 23.43 -7.14
C VAL A 146 -16.45 23.80 -8.63
N ARG A 147 -16.83 22.90 -9.52
CA ARG A 147 -16.87 23.13 -10.97
C ARG A 147 -17.85 24.23 -11.35
N GLY A 148 -19.02 24.32 -10.70
CA GLY A 148 -20.00 25.36 -10.91
C GLY A 148 -19.54 26.78 -10.47
N VAL A 149 -18.54 26.87 -9.61
CA VAL A 149 -17.97 28.14 -9.10
C VAL A 149 -16.76 28.59 -9.93
N ILE A 150 -16.08 27.67 -10.62
CA ILE A 150 -14.90 27.96 -11.45
C ILE A 150 -15.34 28.13 -12.91
N PRO A 151 -15.16 29.31 -13.55
CA PRO A 151 -15.51 29.50 -14.94
C PRO A 151 -14.74 28.55 -15.86
N SER A 152 -15.47 27.98 -16.83
CA SER A 152 -14.86 27.07 -17.82
C SER A 152 -13.78 27.78 -18.63
N GLY A 153 -12.63 27.14 -18.81
CA GLY A 153 -11.49 27.72 -19.56
C GLY A 153 -10.63 28.69 -18.74
N SER A 154 -10.92 28.88 -17.44
CA SER A 154 -10.08 29.73 -16.58
C SER A 154 -8.71 29.07 -16.28
N VAL A 155 -7.74 29.91 -15.90
CA VAL A 155 -6.42 29.41 -15.43
C VAL A 155 -6.60 28.46 -14.24
N SER A 156 -7.56 28.75 -13.37
CA SER A 156 -7.90 27.89 -12.21
C SER A 156 -8.42 26.52 -12.65
N GLU A 157 -9.12 26.40 -13.77
CA GLU A 157 -9.57 25.14 -14.33
C GLU A 157 -8.42 24.32 -14.92
N GLN A 158 -7.42 24.98 -15.52
CA GLN A 158 -6.26 24.32 -16.11
C GLN A 158 -5.32 23.72 -15.04
N VAL A 159 -5.34 24.27 -13.84
CA VAL A 159 -4.53 23.84 -12.70
C VAL A 159 -5.32 22.88 -11.81
N ALA A 160 -6.63 22.89 -11.86
CA ALA A 160 -7.51 21.99 -11.11
C ALA A 160 -7.77 20.69 -11.87
#